data_6c2431e6e3bbd8ac3bdc9059862c1f51
#
_entry.id   6c2431e6e3bbd8ac3bdc9059862c1f51
#
_cell.length_a   1.000
_cell.length_b   1.000
_cell.length_c   1.000
_cell.angle_alpha   90.00
_cell.angle_beta   90.00
_cell.angle_gamma   90.00
#
_symmetry.space_group_name_H-M   'P 1'
#
loop_
_entity.id
_entity.type
_entity.pdbx_description
1 polymer ?
#
loop_
_entity_poly.entity_id
_entity_poly.type
_entity_poly.pdbx_seq_one_letter_code
_entity_poly.pdbx_strand_id
1 'polypeptide(L)'
;MNVLTECLSQGTSPASVISFAKEYLKQEGFEELYYDKMLSPKENGKFFITPFPDVLFAFTTGNAKAKIQSLRMAFAHVDQPCFKVKGKPDFKSMGCAMLNVEVYGGMMDHTWFDRPLGIAGTIMLRGEDVFKPEEVLYDSKRPIAVIPGLAIHMQREANNGWKIDRQKELMPLMGIANGRWTEGAFLHFLSEELSVDESEILSYDLNLYNYDQPQICGVKEEILCSPRIDNLASVSAL
;
A
#
# COMPACT_ATOMS: atom_id res chain seq x y z
N MET A 1 -17.14 -7.16 11.72
CA MET A 1 -16.69 -6.07 10.82
C MET A 1 -17.11 -6.48 9.42
N ASN A 2 -17.50 -5.59 8.52
CA ASN A 2 -17.84 -6.01 7.15
C ASN A 2 -16.57 -6.02 6.28
N VAL A 3 -16.60 -6.74 5.16
CA VAL A 3 -15.45 -6.91 4.25
C VAL A 3 -14.85 -5.57 3.81
N LEU A 4 -15.68 -4.54 3.60
CA LEU A 4 -15.21 -3.22 3.21
C LEU A 4 -14.32 -2.57 4.27
N THR A 5 -14.76 -2.56 5.54
CA THR A 5 -13.96 -1.95 6.62
C THR A 5 -12.67 -2.71 6.90
N GLU A 6 -12.66 -4.03 6.72
CA GLU A 6 -11.47 -4.86 6.82
C GLU A 6 -10.51 -4.58 5.66
N CYS A 7 -11.01 -4.53 4.43
CA CYS A 7 -10.24 -4.18 3.24
C CYS A 7 -9.61 -2.78 3.37
N LEU A 8 -10.38 -1.79 3.81
CA LEU A 8 -9.89 -0.42 4.04
C LEU A 8 -8.82 -0.35 5.15
N SER A 9 -8.92 -1.18 6.18
CA SER A 9 -7.94 -1.21 7.28
C SER A 9 -6.64 -1.90 6.87
N GLN A 10 -6.71 -3.01 6.14
CA GLN A 10 -5.57 -3.84 5.78
C GLN A 10 -4.93 -3.47 4.44
N GLY A 11 -5.68 -2.85 3.53
CA GLY A 11 -5.22 -2.49 2.18
C GLY A 11 -4.34 -1.23 2.18
N THR A 12 -3.18 -1.29 2.81
CA THR A 12 -2.24 -0.18 2.99
C THR A 12 -1.28 0.01 1.81
N SER A 13 -1.16 -1.00 0.94
CA SER A 13 -0.41 -1.00 -0.32
C SER A 13 -1.11 -1.90 -1.35
N PRO A 14 -0.81 -1.81 -2.65
CA PRO A 14 -1.37 -2.73 -3.65
C PRO A 14 -1.18 -4.21 -3.27
N ALA A 15 0.02 -4.59 -2.86
CA ALA A 15 0.33 -5.96 -2.45
C ALA A 15 -0.45 -6.41 -1.21
N SER A 16 -0.68 -5.52 -0.23
CA SER A 16 -1.50 -5.85 0.95
C SER A 16 -2.98 -6.00 0.61
N VAL A 17 -3.49 -5.23 -0.36
CA VAL A 17 -4.87 -5.42 -0.89
C VAL A 17 -5.02 -6.80 -1.51
N ILE A 18 -4.04 -7.21 -2.35
CA ILE A 18 -4.06 -8.56 -2.96
C ILE A 18 -3.92 -9.65 -1.90
N SER A 19 -3.05 -9.47 -0.91
CA SER A 19 -2.92 -10.42 0.20
C SER A 19 -4.23 -10.60 0.96
N PHE A 20 -4.91 -9.50 1.30
CA PHE A 20 -6.23 -9.54 1.91
C PHE A 20 -7.26 -10.25 1.03
N ALA A 21 -7.32 -9.92 -0.26
CA ALA A 21 -8.25 -10.54 -1.21
C ALA A 21 -8.01 -12.05 -1.37
N LYS A 22 -6.76 -12.50 -1.39
CA LYS A 22 -6.39 -13.94 -1.44
C LYS A 22 -6.96 -14.67 -0.23
N GLU A 23 -6.73 -14.15 0.97
CA GLU A 23 -7.23 -14.80 2.20
C GLU A 23 -8.75 -14.82 2.24
N TYR A 24 -9.41 -13.74 1.84
CA TYR A 24 -10.87 -13.67 1.76
C TYR A 24 -11.43 -14.68 0.74
N LEU A 25 -10.85 -14.75 -0.46
CA LEU A 25 -11.28 -15.70 -1.49
C LEU A 25 -11.09 -17.15 -1.06
N LYS A 26 -10.00 -17.50 -0.35
CA LYS A 26 -9.81 -18.82 0.23
C LYS A 26 -10.92 -19.19 1.23
N GLN A 27 -11.29 -18.25 2.09
CA GLN A 27 -12.40 -18.46 3.05
C GLN A 27 -13.73 -18.67 2.34
N GLU A 28 -13.95 -18.02 1.18
CA GLU A 28 -15.13 -18.17 0.33
C GLU A 28 -15.07 -19.43 -0.60
N GLY A 29 -14.07 -20.27 -0.43
CA GLY A 29 -13.93 -21.54 -1.13
C GLY A 29 -13.36 -21.44 -2.55
N PHE A 30 -12.63 -20.37 -2.85
CA PHE A 30 -11.85 -20.27 -4.07
C PHE A 30 -10.53 -21.04 -3.95
N GLU A 31 -10.16 -21.77 -5.00
CA GLU A 31 -8.90 -22.51 -5.12
C GLU A 31 -7.85 -21.63 -5.82
N GLU A 32 -6.65 -21.53 -5.24
CA GLU A 32 -5.54 -20.81 -5.85
C GLU A 32 -4.90 -21.64 -6.96
N LEU A 33 -4.78 -21.06 -8.15
CA LEU A 33 -4.11 -21.66 -9.30
C LEU A 33 -2.75 -20.96 -9.50
N TYR A 34 -1.77 -21.74 -9.94
CA TYR A 34 -0.41 -21.29 -10.18
C TYR A 34 -0.12 -21.31 -11.68
N TYR A 35 0.32 -20.18 -12.24
CA TYR A 35 0.54 -20.02 -13.69
C TYR A 35 1.75 -20.82 -14.21
N ASP A 36 2.66 -21.25 -13.34
CA ASP A 36 3.79 -22.12 -13.65
C ASP A 36 3.42 -23.62 -13.72
N LYS A 37 2.16 -23.94 -13.43
CA LYS A 37 1.61 -25.30 -13.49
C LYS A 37 0.52 -25.38 -14.56
N MET A 38 0.27 -26.62 -15.06
CA MET A 38 -0.85 -26.83 -15.97
C MET A 38 -2.16 -26.45 -15.28
N LEU A 39 -2.85 -25.45 -15.82
CA LEU A 39 -4.16 -25.02 -15.32
C LEU A 39 -5.22 -26.05 -15.74
N SER A 40 -5.89 -26.66 -14.78
CA SER A 40 -6.97 -27.62 -15.00
C SER A 40 -8.19 -27.29 -14.12
N PRO A 41 -8.85 -26.13 -14.37
CA PRO A 41 -10.00 -25.72 -13.56
C PRO A 41 -11.16 -26.69 -13.75
N LYS A 42 -11.76 -27.11 -12.64
CA LYS A 42 -12.93 -27.99 -12.62
C LYS A 42 -14.18 -27.23 -13.08
N GLU A 43 -15.18 -27.97 -13.55
CA GLU A 43 -16.52 -27.42 -13.83
C GLU A 43 -17.17 -26.90 -12.54
N ASN A 44 -17.93 -25.79 -12.66
CA ASN A 44 -18.63 -25.14 -11.54
C ASN A 44 -17.71 -24.81 -10.37
N GLY A 45 -16.43 -24.55 -10.64
CA GLY A 45 -15.43 -24.20 -9.65
C GLY A 45 -15.29 -22.69 -9.46
N LYS A 46 -14.63 -22.33 -8.38
CA LYS A 46 -14.22 -20.98 -8.02
C LYS A 46 -12.70 -20.96 -7.94
N PHE A 47 -12.04 -20.06 -8.65
CA PHE A 47 -10.59 -20.04 -8.76
C PHE A 47 -10.07 -18.63 -8.72
N PHE A 48 -8.82 -18.48 -8.27
CA PHE A 48 -8.07 -17.24 -8.46
C PHE A 48 -6.60 -17.52 -8.79
N ILE A 49 -5.95 -16.55 -9.41
CA ILE A 49 -4.54 -16.57 -9.75
C ILE A 49 -3.93 -15.20 -9.48
N THR A 50 -2.72 -15.17 -8.95
CA THR A 50 -1.94 -13.95 -8.67
C THR A 50 -0.64 -14.01 -9.46
N PRO A 51 -0.61 -13.51 -10.72
CA PRO A 51 0.60 -13.53 -11.54
C PRO A 51 1.69 -12.57 -11.05
N PHE A 52 1.29 -11.53 -10.34
CA PHE A 52 2.18 -10.53 -9.72
C PHE A 52 1.65 -10.16 -8.32
N PRO A 53 2.49 -9.61 -7.45
CA PRO A 53 2.13 -9.27 -6.07
C PRO A 53 0.93 -8.32 -5.94
N ASP A 54 0.73 -7.48 -6.94
CA ASP A 54 -0.30 -6.44 -7.01
C ASP A 54 -1.42 -6.72 -8.02
N VAL A 55 -1.49 -7.96 -8.56
CA VAL A 55 -2.49 -8.36 -9.56
C VAL A 55 -3.18 -9.66 -9.16
N LEU A 56 -4.50 -9.67 -9.18
CA LEU A 56 -5.33 -10.83 -8.90
C LEU A 56 -6.43 -10.98 -9.96
N PHE A 57 -6.60 -12.19 -10.45
CA PHE A 57 -7.75 -12.59 -11.27
C PHE A 57 -8.55 -13.65 -10.51
N ALA A 58 -9.80 -13.37 -10.18
CA ALA A 58 -10.73 -14.35 -9.66
C ALA A 58 -11.80 -14.67 -10.70
N PHE A 59 -12.16 -15.93 -10.83
CA PHE A 59 -13.16 -16.36 -11.80
C PHE A 59 -13.91 -17.60 -11.36
N THR A 60 -15.11 -17.78 -11.91
CA THR A 60 -15.90 -18.99 -11.74
C THR A 60 -16.05 -19.67 -13.09
N THR A 61 -16.04 -20.99 -13.09
CA THR A 61 -16.29 -21.81 -14.28
C THR A 61 -17.74 -22.28 -14.29
N GLY A 62 -18.29 -22.41 -15.47
CA GLY A 62 -19.62 -23.01 -15.68
C GLY A 62 -19.55 -24.51 -15.96
N ASN A 63 -20.67 -25.06 -16.41
CA ASN A 63 -20.76 -26.44 -16.90
C ASN A 63 -20.11 -26.54 -18.28
N ALA A 64 -19.17 -27.45 -18.49
CA ALA A 64 -18.45 -27.67 -19.77
C ALA A 64 -19.37 -28.02 -20.94
N LYS A 65 -20.58 -28.54 -20.69
CA LYS A 65 -21.58 -28.83 -21.75
C LYS A 65 -22.28 -27.56 -22.27
N ALA A 66 -22.18 -26.44 -21.56
CA ALA A 66 -22.75 -25.17 -22.00
C ALA A 66 -21.80 -24.52 -23.01
N LYS A 67 -22.33 -24.12 -24.19
CA LYS A 67 -21.57 -23.26 -25.10
C LYS A 67 -21.38 -21.91 -24.42
N ILE A 68 -20.14 -21.43 -24.38
CA ILE A 68 -19.83 -20.07 -23.88
C ILE A 68 -20.55 -19.08 -24.79
N GLN A 69 -21.59 -18.43 -24.26
CA GLN A 69 -22.35 -17.40 -24.98
C GLN A 69 -21.87 -15.98 -24.62
N SER A 70 -21.37 -15.79 -23.43
CA SER A 70 -20.87 -14.50 -22.96
C SER A 70 -19.88 -14.67 -21.81
N LEU A 71 -18.94 -13.73 -21.69
CA LEU A 71 -18.07 -13.55 -20.57
C LEU A 71 -18.49 -12.27 -19.85
N ARG A 72 -18.71 -12.34 -18.53
CA ARG A 72 -18.91 -11.16 -17.69
C ARG A 72 -17.59 -10.87 -16.98
N MET A 73 -17.14 -9.63 -17.07
CA MET A 73 -15.90 -9.16 -16.47
C MET A 73 -16.17 -7.92 -15.66
N ALA A 74 -15.54 -7.82 -14.49
CA ALA A 74 -15.52 -6.64 -13.65
C ALA A 74 -14.08 -6.34 -13.24
N PHE A 75 -13.74 -5.07 -13.09
CA PHE A 75 -12.39 -4.60 -12.82
C PHE A 75 -12.41 -3.55 -11.72
N ALA A 76 -11.41 -3.61 -10.86
CA ALA A 76 -11.10 -2.56 -9.90
C ALA A 76 -9.58 -2.39 -9.83
N HIS A 77 -9.11 -1.16 -9.61
CA HIS A 77 -7.69 -0.95 -9.30
C HIS A 77 -7.44 -1.07 -7.80
N VAL A 78 -6.26 -1.52 -7.43
CA VAL A 78 -5.84 -1.78 -6.04
C VAL A 78 -4.85 -0.75 -5.51
N ASP A 79 -4.33 0.11 -6.39
CA ASP A 79 -3.44 1.21 -6.03
C ASP A 79 -4.24 2.44 -5.56
N GLN A 80 -3.57 3.30 -4.84
CA GLN A 80 -4.10 4.56 -4.32
C GLN A 80 -3.02 5.64 -4.31
N PRO A 81 -3.40 6.94 -4.28
CA PRO A 81 -2.43 8.00 -4.12
C PRO A 81 -1.58 7.80 -2.87
N CYS A 82 -0.27 7.93 -3.01
CA CYS A 82 0.69 7.69 -1.94
C CYS A 82 2.02 8.41 -2.23
N PHE A 83 2.97 8.31 -1.32
CA PHE A 83 4.36 8.71 -1.56
C PHE A 83 5.22 7.47 -1.68
N LYS A 84 5.81 7.24 -2.87
CA LYS A 84 6.78 6.16 -3.08
C LYS A 84 8.14 6.54 -2.51
N VAL A 85 8.72 5.64 -1.74
CA VAL A 85 10.07 5.80 -1.19
C VAL A 85 11.09 5.62 -2.32
N LYS A 86 11.96 6.63 -2.54
CA LYS A 86 12.98 6.56 -3.58
C LYS A 86 14.13 5.63 -3.20
N GLY A 87 14.89 5.15 -4.20
CA GLY A 87 16.05 4.28 -3.98
C GLY A 87 17.21 4.93 -3.21
N LYS A 88 17.24 6.27 -3.09
CA LYS A 88 18.10 7.05 -2.19
C LYS A 88 17.22 7.91 -1.30
N PRO A 89 16.63 7.33 -0.25
CA PRO A 89 15.59 7.98 0.52
C PRO A 89 16.12 8.87 1.62
N ASP A 90 17.36 8.67 2.06
CA ASP A 90 17.92 9.37 3.19
C ASP A 90 18.12 10.85 2.89
N PHE A 91 17.43 11.70 3.64
CA PHE A 91 17.56 13.13 3.54
C PHE A 91 17.61 13.74 4.94
N LYS A 92 18.45 14.74 5.12
CA LYS A 92 18.61 15.45 6.38
C LYS A 92 18.46 16.95 6.16
N SER A 93 17.58 17.56 6.90
CA SER A 93 17.42 19.02 6.90
C SER A 93 17.12 19.53 8.32
N MET A 94 17.72 20.65 8.70
CA MET A 94 17.50 21.33 9.99
C MET A 94 17.60 20.40 11.22
N GLY A 95 18.48 19.40 11.17
CA GLY A 95 18.60 18.41 12.26
C GLY A 95 17.52 17.34 12.28
N CYS A 96 16.64 17.30 11.27
CA CYS A 96 15.58 16.30 11.11
C CYS A 96 15.99 15.21 10.13
N ALA A 97 15.56 13.99 10.43
CA ALA A 97 15.62 12.83 9.56
C ALA A 97 14.36 12.84 8.67
N MET A 98 14.53 12.88 7.36
CA MET A 98 13.45 12.98 6.39
C MET A 98 13.62 11.92 5.30
N LEU A 99 12.53 11.57 4.62
CA LEU A 99 12.56 10.69 3.46
C LEU A 99 12.42 11.48 2.15
N ASN A 100 13.25 11.13 1.17
CA ASN A 100 13.06 11.55 -0.20
C ASN A 100 12.06 10.60 -0.87
N VAL A 101 10.92 11.17 -1.28
CA VAL A 101 9.80 10.41 -1.83
C VAL A 101 9.38 10.96 -3.18
N GLU A 102 8.61 10.16 -3.92
CA GLU A 102 7.94 10.57 -5.15
C GLU A 102 6.44 10.52 -4.95
N VAL A 103 5.74 11.56 -5.38
CA VAL A 103 4.27 11.59 -5.39
C VAL A 103 3.75 10.61 -6.44
N TYR A 104 2.91 9.68 -6.03
CA TYR A 104 2.24 8.73 -6.91
C TYR A 104 0.74 9.00 -6.95
N GLY A 105 0.19 9.03 -8.17
CA GLY A 105 -1.24 9.21 -8.42
C GLY A 105 -1.72 10.66 -8.27
N GLY A 106 -3.02 10.83 -8.46
CA GLY A 106 -3.71 12.11 -8.32
C GLY A 106 -4.15 12.36 -6.88
N MET A 107 -3.31 13.01 -6.06
CA MET A 107 -3.64 13.26 -4.67
C MET A 107 -4.05 14.72 -4.42
N MET A 108 -4.84 14.93 -3.39
CA MET A 108 -5.11 16.24 -2.82
C MET A 108 -4.00 16.56 -1.79
N ASP A 109 -2.98 17.31 -2.21
CA ASP A 109 -1.74 17.53 -1.47
C ASP A 109 -1.97 18.01 -0.04
N HIS A 110 -2.91 18.94 0.17
CA HIS A 110 -3.20 19.53 1.48
C HIS A 110 -3.76 18.53 2.51
N THR A 111 -4.32 17.38 2.07
CA THR A 111 -4.87 16.37 2.99
C THR A 111 -3.81 15.49 3.63
N TRP A 112 -2.55 15.62 3.24
CA TRP A 112 -1.45 14.84 3.76
C TRP A 112 -0.67 15.51 4.89
N PHE A 113 -0.89 16.83 5.09
CA PHE A 113 -0.27 17.54 6.20
C PHE A 113 -0.86 17.11 7.55
N ASP A 114 0.02 17.06 8.55
CA ASP A 114 -0.30 16.81 9.97
C ASP A 114 -0.97 15.45 10.24
N ARG A 115 -0.87 14.52 9.28
CA ARG A 115 -1.39 13.16 9.46
C ARG A 115 -0.28 12.18 9.79
N PRO A 116 -0.57 11.20 10.68
CA PRO A 116 0.36 10.10 10.91
C PRO A 116 0.45 9.24 9.65
N LEU A 117 1.68 8.90 9.23
CA LEU A 117 1.95 8.08 8.04
C LEU A 117 2.65 6.78 8.45
N GLY A 118 2.14 5.66 7.93
CA GLY A 118 2.82 4.38 7.95
C GLY A 118 3.57 4.14 6.64
N ILE A 119 4.39 3.08 6.59
CA ILE A 119 5.03 2.58 5.37
C ILE A 119 4.60 1.14 5.14
N ALA A 120 4.21 0.82 3.90
CA ALA A 120 3.86 -0.53 3.48
C ALA A 120 4.25 -0.79 2.02
N GLY A 121 4.39 -2.05 1.67
CA GLY A 121 4.74 -2.50 0.31
C GLY A 121 5.48 -3.81 0.32
N THR A 122 6.33 -4.03 -0.67
CA THR A 122 7.12 -5.25 -0.81
C THR A 122 8.62 -4.97 -0.67
N ILE A 123 9.33 -5.92 -0.09
CA ILE A 123 10.78 -5.91 0.04
C ILE A 123 11.28 -7.23 -0.54
N MET A 124 12.27 -7.13 -1.43
CA MET A 124 12.91 -8.28 -2.03
C MET A 124 14.18 -8.60 -1.25
N LEU A 125 14.20 -9.79 -0.65
CA LEU A 125 15.37 -10.31 0.04
C LEU A 125 16.15 -11.28 -0.84
N ARG A 126 17.40 -11.53 -0.47
CA ARG A 126 18.24 -12.54 -1.10
C ARG A 126 17.66 -13.91 -0.80
N GLY A 127 17.29 -14.64 -1.86
CA GLY A 127 16.87 -16.04 -1.77
C GLY A 127 18.06 -17.01 -1.86
N GLU A 128 17.78 -18.29 -1.70
CA GLU A 128 18.77 -19.36 -1.90
C GLU A 128 19.27 -19.43 -3.36
N ASP A 129 18.43 -19.04 -4.32
CA ASP A 129 18.73 -19.02 -5.74
C ASP A 129 18.72 -17.57 -6.25
N VAL A 130 19.73 -17.18 -7.04
CA VAL A 130 19.87 -15.85 -7.64
C VAL A 130 18.63 -15.44 -8.47
N PHE A 131 17.96 -16.42 -9.09
CA PHE A 131 16.76 -16.18 -9.90
C PHE A 131 15.45 -16.27 -9.11
N LYS A 132 15.53 -16.52 -7.80
CA LYS A 132 14.36 -16.66 -6.91
C LYS A 132 14.57 -15.84 -5.63
N PRO A 133 14.57 -14.51 -5.72
CA PRO A 133 14.58 -13.68 -4.52
C PRO A 133 13.32 -13.95 -3.69
N GLU A 134 13.43 -13.79 -2.39
CA GLU A 134 12.30 -13.89 -1.48
C GLU A 134 11.56 -12.54 -1.44
N GLU A 135 10.26 -12.57 -1.67
CA GLU A 135 9.41 -11.39 -1.54
C GLU A 135 8.74 -11.37 -0.17
N VAL A 136 8.94 -10.28 0.57
CA VAL A 136 8.34 -10.04 1.88
C VAL A 136 7.36 -8.89 1.79
N LEU A 137 6.12 -9.13 2.21
CA LEU A 137 5.14 -8.07 2.40
C LEU A 137 5.44 -7.35 3.73
N TYR A 138 5.73 -6.07 3.66
CA TYR A 138 6.04 -5.24 4.81
C TYR A 138 4.94 -4.21 5.08
N ASP A 139 4.60 -4.03 6.34
CA ASP A 139 3.76 -2.95 6.83
C ASP A 139 4.26 -2.55 8.23
N SER A 140 4.58 -1.30 8.43
CA SER A 140 5.05 -0.76 9.72
C SER A 140 4.04 -0.94 10.85
N LYS A 141 2.75 -1.07 10.51
CA LYS A 141 1.62 -1.21 11.47
C LYS A 141 1.63 -0.18 12.61
N ARG A 142 2.36 0.88 12.44
CA ARG A 142 2.48 2.04 13.33
C ARG A 142 2.83 3.27 12.51
N PRO A 143 2.47 4.47 12.96
CA PRO A 143 2.91 5.69 12.32
C PRO A 143 4.40 5.87 12.55
N ILE A 144 5.16 6.13 11.47
CA ILE A 144 6.61 6.31 11.50
C ILE A 144 7.05 7.60 10.83
N ALA A 145 6.13 8.32 10.20
CA ALA A 145 6.42 9.59 9.56
C ALA A 145 5.24 10.56 9.68
N VAL A 146 5.51 11.83 9.44
CA VAL A 146 4.52 12.91 9.31
C VAL A 146 5.04 13.97 8.33
N ILE A 147 4.14 14.60 7.58
CA ILE A 147 4.45 15.81 6.81
C ILE A 147 3.93 16.99 7.65
N PRO A 148 4.79 17.75 8.32
CA PRO A 148 4.32 18.81 9.21
C PRO A 148 3.79 20.01 8.42
N GLY A 149 2.59 20.48 8.76
CA GLY A 149 2.03 21.72 8.30
C GLY A 149 2.65 22.92 9.04
N LEU A 150 2.67 24.06 8.38
CA LEU A 150 3.09 25.31 9.01
C LEU A 150 1.90 26.03 9.67
N ALA A 151 2.15 26.62 10.83
CA ALA A 151 1.16 27.49 11.46
C ALA A 151 0.81 28.65 10.52
N ILE A 152 -0.44 29.12 10.58
CA ILE A 152 -0.94 30.22 9.72
C ILE A 152 -0.07 31.47 9.77
N HIS A 153 0.61 31.74 10.89
CA HIS A 153 1.52 32.85 11.03
C HIS A 153 2.76 32.77 10.14
N MET A 154 3.15 31.53 9.77
CA MET A 154 4.29 31.23 8.91
C MET A 154 3.87 30.99 7.45
N GLN A 155 2.59 30.67 7.22
CA GLN A 155 2.02 30.42 5.89
C GLN A 155 0.67 31.14 5.73
N ARG A 156 0.74 32.47 5.60
CA ARG A 156 -0.46 33.35 5.55
C ARG A 156 -1.37 33.08 4.34
N GLU A 157 -0.79 32.57 3.25
CA GLU A 157 -1.52 32.26 2.01
C GLU A 157 -2.19 30.89 2.03
N ALA A 158 -2.08 30.11 3.12
CA ALA A 158 -2.64 28.76 3.22
C ALA A 158 -4.13 28.69 2.83
N ASN A 159 -4.92 29.70 3.19
CA ASN A 159 -6.35 29.78 2.90
C ASN A 159 -6.68 30.54 1.60
N ASN A 160 -5.70 31.09 0.90
CA ASN A 160 -5.85 31.96 -0.26
C ASN A 160 -5.37 31.30 -1.58
N GLY A 161 -5.30 29.97 -1.63
CA GLY A 161 -4.85 29.24 -2.83
C GLY A 161 -3.35 28.98 -2.84
N TRP A 162 -2.77 28.64 -1.69
CA TRP A 162 -1.37 28.20 -1.58
C TRP A 162 -1.03 27.08 -2.56
N LYS A 163 -0.02 27.34 -3.40
CA LYS A 163 0.53 26.35 -4.31
C LYS A 163 1.65 25.59 -3.62
N ILE A 164 1.37 24.35 -3.25
CA ILE A 164 2.32 23.46 -2.57
C ILE A 164 3.47 23.06 -3.52
N ASP A 165 4.72 23.27 -3.10
CA ASP A 165 5.91 22.72 -3.75
C ASP A 165 6.13 21.30 -3.25
N ARG A 166 5.70 20.30 -4.05
CA ARG A 166 5.74 18.89 -3.68
C ARG A 166 7.13 18.39 -3.30
N GLN A 167 8.19 18.95 -3.89
CA GLN A 167 9.56 18.50 -3.61
C GLN A 167 10.13 19.07 -2.30
N LYS A 168 9.60 20.19 -1.82
CA LYS A 168 10.12 20.87 -0.63
C LYS A 168 9.18 20.72 0.56
N GLU A 169 7.87 20.77 0.30
CA GLU A 169 6.86 20.89 1.34
C GLU A 169 6.19 19.57 1.68
N LEU A 170 6.26 18.56 0.78
CA LEU A 170 5.69 17.23 1.02
C LEU A 170 6.78 16.18 1.35
N MET A 171 7.81 16.58 2.09
CA MET A 171 8.85 15.67 2.54
C MET A 171 8.52 15.09 3.92
N PRO A 172 8.32 13.75 4.03
CA PRO A 172 7.99 13.12 5.30
C PRO A 172 9.13 13.21 6.30
N LEU A 173 8.80 13.66 7.50
CA LEU A 173 9.67 13.72 8.66
C LEU A 173 9.59 12.38 9.40
N MET A 174 10.71 11.67 9.52
CA MET A 174 10.85 10.41 10.26
C MET A 174 11.23 10.60 11.74
N GLY A 175 11.87 11.73 12.06
CA GLY A 175 12.33 12.00 13.41
C GLY A 175 13.47 13.03 13.49
N ILE A 176 14.16 13.03 14.62
CA ILE A 176 15.31 13.88 14.86
C ILE A 176 16.59 13.11 14.46
N ALA A 177 17.41 13.73 13.64
CA ALA A 177 18.57 13.06 13.04
C ALA A 177 19.67 12.64 14.07
N ASN A 178 19.81 13.34 15.19
CA ASN A 178 20.75 13.03 16.31
C ASN A 178 22.13 12.46 15.89
N GLY A 179 22.63 12.86 14.71
CA GLY A 179 23.86 12.31 14.12
C GLY A 179 23.76 10.91 13.53
N ARG A 180 22.64 10.20 13.69
CA ARG A 180 22.46 8.82 13.21
C ARG A 180 21.79 8.71 11.85
N TRP A 181 21.09 9.76 11.38
CA TRP A 181 20.46 9.76 10.07
C TRP A 181 21.48 10.20 9.00
N THR A 182 22.11 9.22 8.36
CA THR A 182 23.12 9.37 7.31
C THR A 182 22.73 8.52 6.11
N GLU A 183 23.51 8.52 5.06
CA GLU A 183 23.31 7.60 3.93
C GLU A 183 23.26 6.14 4.42
N GLY A 184 22.24 5.40 4.02
CA GLY A 184 21.98 4.03 4.45
C GLY A 184 21.09 3.90 5.71
N ALA A 185 20.73 5.00 6.39
CA ALA A 185 19.94 4.93 7.62
C ALA A 185 18.56 4.30 7.43
N PHE A 186 17.92 4.54 6.29
CA PHE A 186 16.64 3.91 5.97
C PHE A 186 16.77 2.40 5.71
N LEU A 187 17.84 1.99 5.04
CA LEU A 187 18.12 0.56 4.84
C LEU A 187 18.40 -0.14 6.17
N HIS A 188 19.16 0.52 7.07
CA HIS A 188 19.39 0.06 8.42
C HIS A 188 18.07 -0.08 9.21
N PHE A 189 17.19 0.93 9.12
CA PHE A 189 15.85 0.83 9.71
C PHE A 189 15.08 -0.39 9.20
N LEU A 190 15.07 -0.66 7.89
CA LEU A 190 14.40 -1.84 7.33
C LEU A 190 15.03 -3.16 7.81
N SER A 191 16.37 -3.22 7.94
CA SER A 191 17.06 -4.40 8.43
C SER A 191 16.68 -4.72 9.88
N GLU A 192 16.57 -3.69 10.73
CA GLU A 192 16.07 -3.85 12.11
C GLU A 192 14.61 -4.33 12.16
N GLU A 193 13.72 -3.72 11.35
CA GLU A 193 12.30 -4.11 11.29
C GLU A 193 12.11 -5.56 10.83
N LEU A 194 12.92 -6.01 9.89
CA LEU A 194 12.85 -7.37 9.34
C LEU A 194 13.72 -8.38 10.11
N SER A 195 14.61 -7.92 10.98
CA SER A 195 15.61 -8.74 11.65
C SER A 195 16.52 -9.51 10.68
N VAL A 196 16.96 -8.85 9.60
CA VAL A 196 17.87 -9.37 8.59
C VAL A 196 19.10 -8.47 8.46
N ASP A 197 20.17 -8.98 7.85
CA ASP A 197 21.33 -8.14 7.49
C ASP A 197 20.96 -7.18 6.34
N GLU A 198 21.51 -5.96 6.35
CA GLU A 198 21.27 -4.99 5.29
C GLU A 198 21.64 -5.53 3.90
N SER A 199 22.66 -6.38 3.79
CA SER A 199 23.11 -7.02 2.56
C SER A 199 22.11 -8.04 1.99
N GLU A 200 21.14 -8.50 2.79
CA GLU A 200 20.07 -9.38 2.35
C GLU A 200 18.97 -8.61 1.61
N ILE A 201 18.84 -7.30 1.83
CA ILE A 201 17.82 -6.48 1.19
C ILE A 201 18.30 -6.07 -0.20
N LEU A 202 17.70 -6.64 -1.24
CA LEU A 202 18.07 -6.39 -2.64
C LEU A 202 17.39 -5.15 -3.21
N SER A 203 16.12 -4.97 -2.91
CA SER A 203 15.30 -3.84 -3.35
C SER A 203 14.01 -3.74 -2.55
N TYR A 204 13.29 -2.65 -2.74
CA TYR A 204 11.95 -2.47 -2.15
C TYR A 204 11.06 -1.63 -3.08
N ASP A 205 9.75 -1.86 -3.00
CA ASP A 205 8.69 -0.97 -3.48
C ASP A 205 7.80 -0.62 -2.29
N LEU A 206 8.13 0.48 -1.63
CA LEU A 206 7.50 0.92 -0.39
C LEU A 206 6.78 2.25 -0.58
N ASN A 207 5.60 2.34 0.01
CA ASN A 207 4.73 3.51 -0.05
C ASN A 207 4.44 4.02 1.36
N LEU A 208 4.51 5.34 1.56
CA LEU A 208 3.89 5.93 2.74
C LEU A 208 2.39 6.04 2.49
N TYR A 209 1.62 5.63 3.48
CA TYR A 209 0.17 5.69 3.47
C TYR A 209 -0.37 6.44 4.68
N ASN A 210 -1.57 7.02 4.55
CA ASN A 210 -2.27 7.62 5.68
C ASN A 210 -2.69 6.53 6.67
N TYR A 211 -2.20 6.62 7.92
CA TYR A 211 -2.40 5.63 8.97
C TYR A 211 -3.78 5.68 9.61
N ASP A 212 -4.60 6.71 9.32
CA ASP A 212 -5.95 6.82 9.84
C ASP A 212 -6.76 5.55 9.53
N GLN A 213 -7.46 5.05 10.53
CA GLN A 213 -8.30 3.86 10.39
C GLN A 213 -9.72 4.21 9.92
N PRO A 214 -10.43 3.28 9.27
CA PRO A 214 -11.84 3.46 8.98
C PRO A 214 -12.65 3.76 10.25
N GLN A 215 -13.49 4.77 10.18
CA GLN A 215 -14.33 5.21 11.30
C GLN A 215 -15.77 5.37 10.86
N ILE A 216 -16.68 4.95 11.72
CA ILE A 216 -18.10 5.23 11.54
C ILE A 216 -18.40 6.55 12.26
N CYS A 217 -19.03 7.47 11.57
CA CYS A 217 -19.42 8.79 12.06
C CYS A 217 -20.87 9.13 11.70
N GLY A 218 -21.29 10.33 12.10
CA GLY A 218 -22.67 10.80 11.95
C GLY A 218 -23.47 10.60 13.22
N VAL A 219 -24.53 11.38 13.35
CA VAL A 219 -25.42 11.35 14.55
C VAL A 219 -26.08 9.99 14.74
N LYS A 220 -26.29 9.26 13.65
CA LYS A 220 -26.91 7.92 13.62
C LYS A 220 -25.91 6.84 13.16
N GLU A 221 -24.61 7.13 13.18
CA GLU A 221 -23.56 6.19 12.77
C GLU A 221 -23.72 5.68 11.32
N GLU A 222 -24.20 6.54 10.41
CA GLU A 222 -24.53 6.19 9.01
C GLU A 222 -23.46 6.56 8.00
N ILE A 223 -22.36 7.18 8.41
CA ILE A 223 -21.28 7.65 7.53
C ILE A 223 -20.00 6.87 7.81
N LEU A 224 -19.45 6.22 6.79
CA LEU A 224 -18.10 5.66 6.81
C LEU A 224 -17.09 6.72 6.36
N CYS A 225 -16.17 7.06 7.24
CA CYS A 225 -15.03 7.92 6.93
C CYS A 225 -13.74 7.10 6.95
N SER A 226 -13.02 7.09 5.84
CA SER A 226 -11.77 6.34 5.70
C SER A 226 -10.88 6.91 4.60
N PRO A 227 -9.55 6.83 4.71
CA PRO A 227 -8.69 6.91 3.53
C PRO A 227 -8.95 5.71 2.60
N ARG A 228 -8.52 5.81 1.35
CA ARG A 228 -8.47 4.69 0.37
C ARG A 228 -9.84 4.14 -0.09
N ILE A 229 -10.95 4.83 0.13
CA ILE A 229 -12.27 4.40 -0.36
C ILE A 229 -12.23 4.23 -1.88
N ASP A 230 -11.60 5.13 -2.59
CA ASP A 230 -11.21 4.99 -3.99
C ASP A 230 -9.84 4.28 -4.06
N ASN A 231 -9.76 3.02 -4.53
CA ASN A 231 -10.88 2.27 -5.11
C ASN A 231 -11.19 0.97 -4.31
N LEU A 232 -10.78 0.87 -3.04
CA LEU A 232 -10.97 -0.33 -2.24
C LEU A 232 -12.46 -0.67 -1.99
N ALA A 233 -13.36 0.31 -2.13
CA ALA A 233 -14.78 0.04 -2.12
C ALA A 233 -15.21 -0.84 -3.30
N SER A 234 -14.68 -0.59 -4.50
CA SER A 234 -14.94 -1.45 -5.67
C SER A 234 -14.28 -2.81 -5.52
N VAL A 235 -13.05 -2.87 -5.00
CA VAL A 235 -12.35 -4.14 -4.73
C VAL A 235 -13.16 -5.02 -3.78
N SER A 236 -13.70 -4.44 -2.71
CA SER A 236 -14.50 -5.19 -1.73
C SER A 236 -15.90 -5.58 -2.23
N ALA A 237 -16.38 -4.96 -3.31
CA ALA A 237 -17.68 -5.26 -3.91
C ALA A 237 -17.60 -6.35 -4.99
N LEU A 238 -16.41 -6.62 -5.55
CA LEU A 238 -16.15 -7.64 -6.57
C LEU A 238 -15.84 -8.99 -5.96
#